data_ad33d0f5db6d2adca69e76a402ce85be
#
_entry.id   ad33d0f5db6d2adca69e76a402ce85be
#
_cell.length_a   1.000
_cell.length_b   1.000
_cell.length_c   1.000
_cell.angle_alpha   90.00
_cell.angle_beta   90.00
_cell.angle_gamma   90.00
#
_symmetry.space_group_name_H-M   'P 1'
#
loop_
_entity.id
_entity.type
_entity.pdbx_description
1 polymer ?
#
loop_
_entity_poly.entity_id
_entity_poly.type
_entity_poly.pdbx_seq_one_letter_code
_entity_poly.pdbx_strand_id
1 'polypeptide(L)'
;MTPRFSQLRRDLLLGGLGLAVQGGITHALPAKTLAFPRDRGSHRDFKTEWWYITGHALSAGREFGFQLTFFRSRVDSTQGMASNFAAKQLMFAHAAITDVEGKKIWHDQRIARDGFGVASSSQTDMNLKLRDWSLRADGNKYVAELPASDIGLTLQFAETQGVVLQGNNGLSRKGPEEKQASYYYSQPQLATTGKLRLPGKTFDVQGTAWLDHEWSQEILAPGVIGWDWIGMNLTDGSALTAFRLRDKNGGAVWDGGSFRSANQSLYVFRPGEVIFRPTRFWKSPLTQASYPVEWVVRTPADFYTVKALVDNQELDSRQSTGAIYWEGLSELVDSNGKKVGNGYLEMTGYAQPLRM
;
A
#
# COMPACT_ATOMS: atom_id res chain seq x y z
N MET A 1 -36.27 -5.59 62.77
CA MET A 1 -36.27 -4.35 61.96
C MET A 1 -35.15 -4.45 60.94
N THR A 2 -35.46 -4.91 59.75
CA THR A 2 -34.53 -4.99 58.60
C THR A 2 -34.93 -3.92 57.55
N PRO A 3 -34.02 -3.11 57.06
CA PRO A 3 -34.38 -2.04 56.16
C PRO A 3 -34.54 -2.55 54.72
N ARG A 4 -35.71 -2.24 54.16
CA ARG A 4 -36.03 -2.33 52.72
C ARG A 4 -35.16 -1.33 51.92
N PHE A 5 -34.02 -1.75 51.40
CA PHE A 5 -33.25 -0.92 50.46
C PHE A 5 -32.53 -1.81 49.43
N SER A 6 -33.27 -2.65 48.71
CA SER A 6 -32.62 -3.47 47.64
C SER A 6 -33.45 -3.68 46.37
N GLN A 7 -34.67 -3.16 46.26
CA GLN A 7 -35.46 -3.36 45.03
C GLN A 7 -35.39 -2.21 44.04
N LEU A 8 -35.13 -0.98 44.47
CA LEU A 8 -35.06 0.16 43.56
C LEU A 8 -33.79 0.26 42.68
N ARG A 9 -32.75 -0.50 43.00
CA ARG A 9 -31.53 -0.54 42.19
C ARG A 9 -31.50 -1.63 41.11
N ARG A 10 -32.42 -2.56 41.15
CA ARG A 10 -32.51 -3.66 40.18
C ARG A 10 -33.36 -3.32 38.97
N ASP A 11 -34.34 -2.41 39.13
CA ASP A 11 -35.25 -2.04 38.04
C ASP A 11 -34.70 -0.91 37.15
N LEU A 12 -33.61 -0.24 37.58
CA LEU A 12 -32.89 0.76 36.78
C LEU A 12 -31.81 0.17 35.86
N LEU A 13 -31.51 -1.15 35.94
CA LEU A 13 -30.53 -1.84 35.14
C LEU A 13 -31.14 -2.68 33.98
N LEU A 14 -32.46 -2.76 33.88
CA LEU A 14 -33.18 -3.48 32.84
C LEU A 14 -33.97 -2.60 31.88
N GLY A 15 -33.90 -1.31 32.04
CA GLY A 15 -34.57 -0.30 31.21
C GLY A 15 -33.54 0.48 30.38
N GLY A 16 -33.09 -0.04 29.26
CA GLY A 16 -32.37 0.78 28.31
C GLY A 16 -30.94 0.33 28.01
N LEU A 17 -30.82 -0.45 26.99
CA LEU A 17 -29.73 -0.38 26.01
C LEU A 17 -30.02 -1.39 24.87
N GLY A 18 -31.16 -1.14 24.23
CA GLY A 18 -31.25 -1.45 22.81
C GLY A 18 -30.45 -0.39 22.06
N LEU A 19 -29.14 -0.38 22.23
CA LEU A 19 -28.25 0.21 21.23
C LEU A 19 -28.41 -0.68 20.00
N ALA A 20 -29.33 -0.26 19.12
CA ALA A 20 -29.31 -0.67 17.74
C ALA A 20 -27.91 -0.29 17.25
N VAL A 21 -27.01 -1.28 17.20
CA VAL A 21 -25.85 -1.23 16.33
C VAL A 21 -26.48 -1.13 14.93
N GLN A 22 -26.70 0.09 14.47
CA GLN A 22 -26.88 0.35 13.06
C GLN A 22 -25.53 -0.03 12.42
N GLY A 23 -25.36 -1.32 12.17
CA GLY A 23 -24.40 -1.80 11.20
C GLY A 23 -24.74 -1.04 9.92
N GLY A 24 -23.94 -0.04 9.59
CA GLY A 24 -24.10 0.66 8.32
C GLY A 24 -24.10 -0.40 7.24
N ILE A 25 -25.18 -0.50 6.47
CA ILE A 25 -25.24 -1.34 5.29
C ILE A 25 -24.18 -0.76 4.35
N THR A 26 -23.02 -1.38 4.29
CA THR A 26 -21.99 -1.01 3.33
C THR A 26 -22.49 -1.43 1.96
N HIS A 27 -22.94 -0.46 1.20
CA HIS A 27 -23.36 -0.70 -0.19
C HIS A 27 -22.14 -0.99 -1.07
N ALA A 28 -22.37 -1.74 -2.15
CA ALA A 28 -21.38 -1.90 -3.22
C ALA A 28 -20.84 -0.53 -3.66
N LEU A 29 -19.53 -0.46 -3.96
CA LEU A 29 -18.97 0.76 -4.53
C LEU A 29 -19.55 0.97 -5.92
N PRO A 30 -20.16 2.13 -6.22
CA PRO A 30 -20.71 2.38 -7.55
C PRO A 30 -19.60 2.46 -8.60
N ALA A 31 -19.91 2.11 -9.85
CA ALA A 31 -19.03 2.41 -10.96
C ALA A 31 -18.81 3.92 -11.04
N LYS A 32 -17.55 4.34 -11.17
CA LYS A 32 -17.15 5.75 -11.24
C LYS A 32 -16.09 5.92 -12.32
N THR A 33 -16.21 6.96 -13.13
CA THR A 33 -15.11 7.40 -13.97
C THR A 33 -14.14 8.23 -13.15
N LEU A 34 -12.89 7.78 -13.05
CA LEU A 34 -11.85 8.55 -12.37
C LEU A 34 -11.50 9.79 -13.19
N ALA A 35 -11.43 10.93 -12.52
CA ALA A 35 -11.17 12.24 -13.13
C ALA A 35 -9.90 12.86 -12.56
N PHE A 36 -8.90 13.04 -13.41
CA PHE A 36 -7.63 13.66 -13.03
C PHE A 36 -7.63 15.15 -13.37
N PRO A 37 -7.06 16.01 -12.50
CA PRO A 37 -6.23 15.70 -11.33
C PRO A 37 -7.00 15.35 -10.04
N ARG A 38 -8.34 15.53 -9.97
CA ARG A 38 -9.13 15.37 -8.75
C ARG A 38 -8.85 14.04 -8.03
N ASP A 39 -8.85 12.94 -8.75
CA ASP A 39 -8.68 11.61 -8.18
C ASP A 39 -7.21 11.22 -7.95
N ARG A 40 -6.26 12.17 -8.09
CA ARG A 40 -4.94 12.10 -7.45
C ARG A 40 -4.98 12.60 -6.00
N GLY A 41 -5.97 13.41 -5.66
CA GLY A 41 -6.19 13.94 -4.32
C GLY A 41 -6.92 12.97 -3.39
N SER A 42 -7.12 13.41 -2.15
CA SER A 42 -7.70 12.62 -1.06
C SER A 42 -9.22 12.44 -1.19
N HIS A 43 -9.70 11.27 -0.77
CA HIS A 43 -11.10 10.84 -0.74
C HIS A 43 -11.55 10.64 0.72
N ARG A 44 -11.72 11.76 1.45
CA ARG A 44 -11.87 11.80 2.92
C ARG A 44 -13.09 11.04 3.46
N ASP A 45 -14.09 10.79 2.63
CA ASP A 45 -15.30 10.03 2.99
C ASP A 45 -15.04 8.52 3.05
N PHE A 46 -13.96 8.05 2.46
CA PHE A 46 -13.58 6.66 2.51
C PHE A 46 -12.80 6.33 3.78
N LYS A 47 -12.92 5.08 4.24
CA LYS A 47 -12.30 4.62 5.48
C LYS A 47 -10.79 4.59 5.39
N THR A 48 -10.26 4.03 4.31
CA THR A 48 -8.81 3.86 4.06
C THR A 48 -8.41 4.39 2.69
N GLU A 49 -7.20 4.91 2.59
CA GLU A 49 -6.62 5.43 1.36
C GLU A 49 -5.10 5.43 1.48
N TRP A 50 -4.40 5.13 0.38
CA TRP A 50 -2.94 5.24 0.33
C TRP A 50 -2.42 5.69 -1.02
N TRP A 51 -1.31 6.41 -0.97
CA TRP A 51 -0.44 6.76 -2.09
C TRP A 51 0.90 6.09 -1.84
N TYR A 52 1.25 5.17 -2.68
CA TYR A 52 2.38 4.27 -2.54
C TYR A 52 3.28 4.43 -3.76
N ILE A 53 4.56 4.76 -3.53
CA ILE A 53 5.55 4.81 -4.61
C ILE A 53 6.72 3.93 -4.22
N THR A 54 7.07 3.03 -5.13
CA THR A 54 8.26 2.18 -5.03
C THR A 54 9.08 2.26 -6.28
N GLY A 55 10.36 1.98 -6.16
CA GLY A 55 11.21 2.02 -7.35
C GLY A 55 12.58 1.41 -7.17
N HIS A 56 13.20 1.24 -8.31
CA HIS A 56 14.58 0.81 -8.50
C HIS A 56 15.40 1.98 -9.00
N ALA A 57 16.57 2.22 -8.41
CA ALA A 57 17.45 3.32 -8.79
C ALA A 57 18.92 2.93 -8.74
N LEU A 58 19.70 3.60 -9.56
CA LEU A 58 21.15 3.40 -9.70
C LEU A 58 21.91 4.69 -9.37
N SER A 59 23.06 4.54 -8.72
CA SER A 59 24.04 5.60 -8.51
C SER A 59 25.45 5.05 -8.80
N ALA A 60 26.07 5.47 -9.88
CA ALA A 60 27.40 5.00 -10.29
C ALA A 60 27.56 3.46 -10.27
N GLY A 61 26.53 2.76 -10.72
CA GLY A 61 26.49 1.29 -10.76
C GLY A 61 26.02 0.61 -9.46
N ARG A 62 25.88 1.34 -8.34
CA ARG A 62 25.30 0.82 -7.11
C ARG A 62 23.78 0.85 -7.19
N GLU A 63 23.15 -0.25 -6.77
CA GLU A 63 21.72 -0.50 -6.90
C GLU A 63 20.99 -0.25 -5.60
N PHE A 64 19.85 0.47 -5.69
CA PHE A 64 18.98 0.79 -4.57
C PHE A 64 17.53 0.49 -4.89
N GLY A 65 16.79 0.04 -3.86
CA GLY A 65 15.35 0.13 -3.82
C GLY A 65 14.92 1.30 -2.95
N PHE A 66 13.77 1.86 -3.24
CA PHE A 66 13.14 2.84 -2.36
C PHE A 66 11.62 2.64 -2.31
N GLN A 67 11.05 2.98 -1.17
CA GLN A 67 9.61 2.97 -0.93
C GLN A 67 9.24 4.21 -0.15
N LEU A 68 8.16 4.84 -0.53
CA LEU A 68 7.48 5.86 0.25
C LEU A 68 5.98 5.66 0.15
N THR A 69 5.29 5.74 1.28
CA THR A 69 3.84 5.57 1.34
C THR A 69 3.24 6.60 2.27
N PHE A 70 2.18 7.26 1.81
CA PHE A 70 1.29 8.04 2.65
C PHE A 70 -0.03 7.28 2.75
N PHE A 71 -0.54 7.15 3.96
CA PHE A 71 -1.82 6.54 4.25
C PHE A 71 -2.73 7.56 4.93
N ARG A 72 -4.01 7.45 4.67
CA ARG A 72 -5.06 8.17 5.38
C ARG A 72 -6.09 7.18 5.89
N SER A 73 -6.51 7.37 7.14
CA SER A 73 -7.60 6.60 7.73
C SER A 73 -8.63 7.54 8.35
N ARG A 74 -9.91 7.32 8.02
CA ARG A 74 -11.03 8.01 8.68
C ARG A 74 -11.32 7.34 10.01
N VAL A 75 -11.43 8.14 11.07
CA VAL A 75 -11.75 7.67 12.41
C VAL A 75 -13.24 7.83 12.66
N ASP A 76 -14.01 6.77 12.45
CA ASP A 76 -15.48 6.82 12.48
C ASP A 76 -16.04 7.26 13.84
N SER A 77 -15.43 6.85 14.94
CA SER A 77 -15.87 7.20 16.31
C SER A 77 -15.81 8.69 16.65
N THR A 78 -15.05 9.46 15.88
CA THR A 78 -14.86 10.90 16.13
C THR A 78 -15.56 11.80 15.11
N GLN A 79 -16.20 11.25 14.06
CA GLN A 79 -16.80 12.06 12.99
C GLN A 79 -17.90 13.01 13.52
N GLY A 80 -18.72 12.56 14.45
CA GLY A 80 -19.81 13.36 15.07
C GLY A 80 -19.34 14.34 16.15
N MET A 81 -18.06 14.36 16.53
CA MET A 81 -17.56 15.26 17.56
C MET A 81 -17.45 16.69 17.04
N ALA A 82 -18.01 17.66 17.78
CA ALA A 82 -17.91 19.09 17.45
C ALA A 82 -16.54 19.69 17.76
N SER A 83 -15.73 19.02 18.58
CA SER A 83 -14.41 19.51 18.98
C SER A 83 -13.44 19.61 17.80
N ASN A 84 -12.80 20.75 17.63
CA ASN A 84 -11.68 20.92 16.70
C ASN A 84 -10.48 20.02 17.02
N PHE A 85 -10.42 19.47 18.24
CA PHE A 85 -9.39 18.52 18.65
C PHE A 85 -9.73 17.06 18.31
N ALA A 86 -10.92 16.76 17.78
CA ALA A 86 -11.29 15.43 17.36
C ALA A 86 -10.41 14.99 16.17
N ALA A 87 -9.76 13.84 16.29
CA ALA A 87 -8.96 13.26 15.22
C ALA A 87 -9.87 12.58 14.19
N LYS A 88 -10.48 13.35 13.29
CA LYS A 88 -11.41 12.82 12.28
C LYS A 88 -10.70 12.05 11.16
N GLN A 89 -9.45 12.41 10.89
CA GLN A 89 -8.57 11.74 9.93
C GLN A 89 -7.20 11.54 10.57
N LEU A 90 -6.61 10.37 10.35
CA LEU A 90 -5.22 10.07 10.69
C LEU A 90 -4.41 9.95 9.40
N MET A 91 -3.20 10.51 9.43
CA MET A 91 -2.21 10.37 8.37
C MET A 91 -1.02 9.57 8.91
N PHE A 92 -0.57 8.61 8.11
CA PHE A 92 0.64 7.83 8.36
C PHE A 92 1.56 7.98 7.16
N ALA A 93 2.85 7.85 7.36
CA ALA A 93 3.77 7.77 6.24
C ALA A 93 4.96 6.87 6.60
N HIS A 94 5.41 6.12 5.61
CA HIS A 94 6.59 5.27 5.67
C HIS A 94 7.58 5.69 4.60
N ALA A 95 8.86 5.58 4.91
CA ALA A 95 9.96 5.77 3.97
C ALA A 95 10.98 4.66 4.17
N ALA A 96 11.43 4.03 3.10
CA ALA A 96 12.45 3.01 3.17
C ALA A 96 13.44 3.12 2.00
N ILE A 97 14.68 2.73 2.25
CA ILE A 97 15.74 2.56 1.25
C ILE A 97 16.34 1.18 1.43
N THR A 98 16.31 0.37 0.39
CA THR A 98 17.05 -0.88 0.30
C THR A 98 18.38 -0.62 -0.36
N ASP A 99 19.47 -0.84 0.35
CA ASP A 99 20.84 -0.85 -0.17
C ASP A 99 21.18 -2.28 -0.58
N VAL A 100 21.15 -2.57 -1.87
CA VAL A 100 21.34 -3.94 -2.39
C VAL A 100 22.75 -4.45 -2.11
N GLU A 101 23.76 -3.61 -2.34
CA GLU A 101 25.17 -3.97 -2.08
C GLU A 101 25.44 -4.15 -0.58
N GLY A 102 24.88 -3.25 0.25
CA GLY A 102 24.97 -3.34 1.71
C GLY A 102 24.07 -4.42 2.33
N LYS A 103 23.20 -5.07 1.53
CA LYS A 103 22.22 -6.08 1.96
C LYS A 103 21.38 -5.62 3.15
N LYS A 104 20.95 -4.36 3.13
CA LYS A 104 20.28 -3.73 4.26
C LYS A 104 19.13 -2.85 3.80
N ILE A 105 18.03 -2.92 4.56
CA ILE A 105 16.94 -1.95 4.49
C ILE A 105 17.10 -0.94 5.63
N TRP A 106 16.81 0.31 5.32
CA TRP A 106 16.69 1.43 6.24
C TRP A 106 15.28 1.98 6.13
N HIS A 107 14.61 2.21 7.23
CA HIS A 107 13.25 2.78 7.17
C HIS A 107 12.97 3.72 8.33
N ASP A 108 11.97 4.58 8.13
CA ASP A 108 11.41 5.47 9.15
C ASP A 108 9.91 5.61 8.92
N GLN A 109 9.19 6.05 9.94
CA GLN A 109 7.73 6.15 9.91
C GLN A 109 7.23 7.37 10.67
N ARG A 110 6.09 7.90 10.26
CA ARG A 110 5.42 9.04 10.88
C ARG A 110 3.95 8.76 11.06
N ILE A 111 3.36 9.38 12.10
CA ILE A 111 1.92 9.41 12.32
C ILE A 111 1.54 10.78 12.87
N ALA A 112 0.42 11.32 12.40
CA ALA A 112 -0.25 12.46 13.01
C ALA A 112 -1.74 12.46 12.65
N ARG A 113 -2.54 13.17 13.44
CA ARG A 113 -3.88 13.55 13.01
C ARG A 113 -3.79 14.65 11.96
N ASP A 114 -4.74 14.66 11.05
CA ASP A 114 -4.91 15.75 10.08
C ASP A 114 -5.25 17.07 10.76
N GLY A 115 -4.72 18.17 10.23
CA GLY A 115 -4.95 19.52 10.72
C GLY A 115 -3.79 20.11 11.54
N PHE A 116 -4.00 21.33 12.05
CA PHE A 116 -3.06 22.12 12.86
C PHE A 116 -1.70 22.38 12.20
N GLY A 117 -1.65 22.33 10.86
CA GLY A 117 -0.39 22.49 10.12
C GLY A 117 0.57 21.29 10.23
N VAL A 118 0.18 20.21 10.95
CA VAL A 118 1.02 19.04 11.18
C VAL A 118 0.86 18.02 10.05
N ALA A 119 -0.37 17.73 9.65
CA ALA A 119 -0.67 16.87 8.53
C ALA A 119 -1.79 17.44 7.69
N SER A 120 -1.76 17.17 6.38
CA SER A 120 -2.82 17.56 5.44
C SER A 120 -2.81 16.69 4.20
N SER A 121 -3.99 16.50 3.61
CA SER A 121 -4.18 15.87 2.30
C SER A 121 -5.17 16.70 1.49
N SER A 122 -4.73 17.21 0.33
CA SER A 122 -5.59 17.96 -0.58
C SER A 122 -6.61 17.04 -1.24
N GLN A 123 -7.80 17.56 -1.53
CA GLN A 123 -8.86 16.84 -2.25
C GLN A 123 -8.91 17.16 -3.75
N THR A 124 -8.13 18.11 -4.22
CA THR A 124 -8.18 18.57 -5.63
C THR A 124 -7.08 17.98 -6.49
N ASP A 125 -5.94 17.67 -5.91
CA ASP A 125 -4.80 17.02 -6.54
C ASP A 125 -3.90 16.40 -5.45
N MET A 126 -2.91 15.61 -5.83
CA MET A 126 -1.93 15.05 -4.90
C MET A 126 -1.11 16.19 -4.25
N ASN A 127 -1.38 16.42 -2.99
CA ASN A 127 -0.58 17.31 -2.14
C ASN A 127 -0.74 16.84 -0.70
N LEU A 128 0.21 16.04 -0.27
CA LEU A 128 0.24 15.36 1.02
C LEU A 128 1.37 15.93 1.85
N LYS A 129 1.08 16.22 3.10
CA LYS A 129 2.07 16.69 4.08
C LYS A 129 1.87 15.94 5.39
N LEU A 130 2.97 15.51 5.99
CA LEU A 130 3.02 14.93 7.31
C LEU A 130 4.28 15.40 8.03
N ARG A 131 4.16 16.43 8.87
CA ARG A 131 5.26 17.18 9.47
C ARG A 131 6.14 17.82 8.37
N ASP A 132 7.37 17.37 8.25
CA ASP A 132 8.38 17.77 7.26
C ASP A 132 8.44 16.85 6.02
N TRP A 133 7.63 15.81 6.00
CA TRP A 133 7.50 14.90 4.83
C TRP A 133 6.41 15.38 3.89
N SER A 134 6.68 15.31 2.60
CA SER A 134 5.70 15.71 1.57
C SER A 134 5.76 14.83 0.32
N LEU A 135 4.61 14.68 -0.33
CA LEU A 135 4.45 14.13 -1.67
C LEU A 135 3.41 14.98 -2.41
N ARG A 136 3.80 15.56 -3.54
CA ARG A 136 2.92 16.45 -4.31
C ARG A 136 3.05 16.25 -5.82
N ALA A 137 1.98 16.49 -6.53
CA ALA A 137 1.99 16.66 -7.98
C ALA A 137 2.56 18.05 -8.36
N ASP A 138 3.30 18.11 -9.45
CA ASP A 138 3.91 19.31 -10.00
C ASP A 138 3.98 19.20 -11.54
N GLY A 139 2.91 19.63 -12.20
CA GLY A 139 2.74 19.42 -13.64
C GLY A 139 2.59 17.95 -13.99
N ASN A 140 3.52 17.44 -14.81
CA ASN A 140 3.58 16.04 -15.25
C ASN A 140 4.54 15.17 -14.42
N LYS A 141 4.81 15.58 -13.18
CA LYS A 141 5.67 14.84 -12.27
C LYS A 141 5.14 14.86 -10.83
N TYR A 142 5.64 13.96 -10.03
CA TYR A 142 5.47 13.98 -8.59
C TYR A 142 6.81 14.33 -7.93
N VAL A 143 6.74 15.02 -6.80
CA VAL A 143 7.92 15.42 -6.02
C VAL A 143 7.74 14.94 -4.60
N ALA A 144 8.71 14.19 -4.11
CA ALA A 144 8.75 13.69 -2.74
C ALA A 144 9.95 14.25 -1.98
N GLU A 145 9.69 14.72 -0.77
CA GLU A 145 10.70 15.20 0.17
C GLU A 145 10.43 14.56 1.53
N LEU A 146 11.25 13.58 1.92
CA LEU A 146 11.12 12.84 3.16
C LEU A 146 12.47 12.86 3.91
N PRO A 147 12.78 13.96 4.61
CA PRO A 147 13.95 14.03 5.49
C PRO A 147 13.67 13.24 6.77
N ALA A 148 14.13 12.00 6.82
CA ALA A 148 14.04 11.16 8.01
C ALA A 148 15.34 11.24 8.84
N SER A 149 15.35 10.64 10.03
CA SER A 149 16.48 10.75 10.96
C SER A 149 17.78 10.22 10.35
N ASP A 150 17.80 8.97 9.97
CA ASP A 150 18.99 8.29 9.44
C ASP A 150 19.03 8.27 7.92
N ILE A 151 17.90 8.40 7.27
CA ILE A 151 17.77 8.37 5.81
C ILE A 151 17.11 9.63 5.28
N GLY A 152 17.10 9.78 3.96
CA GLY A 152 16.33 10.84 3.30
C GLY A 152 16.07 10.51 1.85
N LEU A 153 14.87 10.80 1.39
CA LEU A 153 14.47 10.68 0.01
C LEU A 153 14.09 12.07 -0.51
N THR A 154 14.79 12.53 -1.54
CA THR A 154 14.42 13.75 -2.29
C THR A 154 14.34 13.33 -3.74
N LEU A 155 13.14 13.00 -4.21
CA LEU A 155 12.94 12.33 -5.49
C LEU A 155 11.92 13.07 -6.34
N GLN A 156 12.10 12.99 -7.65
CA GLN A 156 11.14 13.43 -8.66
C GLN A 156 10.79 12.24 -9.54
N PHE A 157 9.52 12.13 -9.90
CA PHE A 157 8.95 11.03 -10.67
C PHE A 157 8.21 11.63 -11.87
N ALA A 158 8.86 11.63 -13.04
CA ALA A 158 8.25 12.14 -14.26
C ALA A 158 7.36 11.07 -14.92
N GLU A 159 6.17 11.48 -15.31
CA GLU A 159 5.24 10.63 -16.05
C GLU A 159 5.78 10.33 -17.46
N THR A 160 5.97 9.06 -17.78
CA THR A 160 6.40 8.60 -19.12
C THR A 160 5.28 7.91 -19.86
N GLN A 161 4.28 7.44 -19.13
CA GLN A 161 3.14 6.71 -19.65
C GLN A 161 1.88 7.10 -18.86
N GLY A 162 0.70 6.87 -19.46
CA GLY A 162 -0.57 7.12 -18.78
C GLY A 162 -0.84 6.16 -17.61
N VAL A 163 -1.82 6.53 -16.78
CA VAL A 163 -2.30 5.70 -15.67
C VAL A 163 -2.89 4.38 -16.16
N VAL A 164 -2.82 3.37 -15.32
CA VAL A 164 -3.49 2.08 -15.47
C VAL A 164 -4.66 2.05 -14.50
N LEU A 165 -5.89 2.03 -15.00
CA LEU A 165 -7.08 1.86 -14.18
C LEU A 165 -7.23 0.37 -13.86
N GLN A 166 -7.04 -0.01 -12.59
CA GLN A 166 -7.08 -1.39 -12.15
C GLN A 166 -8.52 -1.93 -12.08
N GLY A 167 -8.67 -3.22 -12.35
CA GLY A 167 -9.99 -3.85 -12.38
C GLY A 167 -10.90 -3.31 -13.49
N ASN A 168 -12.16 -3.14 -13.20
CA ASN A 168 -13.13 -2.59 -14.17
C ASN A 168 -13.07 -1.05 -14.17
N ASN A 169 -12.23 -0.47 -15.04
CA ASN A 169 -12.06 0.99 -15.18
C ASN A 169 -11.76 1.70 -13.84
N GLY A 170 -10.92 1.10 -13.01
CA GLY A 170 -10.55 1.64 -11.71
C GLY A 170 -11.35 1.09 -10.52
N LEU A 171 -12.40 0.30 -10.76
CA LEU A 171 -13.10 -0.43 -9.70
C LEU A 171 -12.50 -1.84 -9.56
N SER A 172 -11.64 -2.02 -8.56
CA SER A 172 -10.90 -3.25 -8.30
C SER A 172 -11.58 -4.08 -7.22
N ARG A 173 -12.01 -5.29 -7.56
CA ARG A 173 -12.59 -6.23 -6.60
C ARG A 173 -11.51 -6.81 -5.68
N LYS A 174 -11.86 -6.97 -4.39
CA LYS A 174 -11.00 -7.51 -3.33
C LYS A 174 -11.63 -8.69 -2.61
N GLY A 175 -12.72 -9.21 -3.16
CA GLY A 175 -13.42 -10.37 -2.60
C GLY A 175 -14.67 -10.72 -3.37
N PRO A 176 -15.36 -11.80 -2.95
CA PRO A 176 -16.55 -12.29 -3.63
C PRO A 176 -17.76 -11.35 -3.54
N GLU A 177 -17.85 -10.53 -2.47
CA GLU A 177 -18.97 -9.61 -2.31
C GLU A 177 -18.68 -8.27 -3.02
N GLU A 178 -19.69 -7.63 -3.59
CA GLU A 178 -19.53 -6.38 -4.35
C GLU A 178 -18.98 -5.22 -3.53
N LYS A 179 -19.30 -5.15 -2.24
CA LYS A 179 -18.78 -4.14 -1.31
C LYS A 179 -17.27 -4.26 -1.05
N GLN A 180 -16.69 -5.46 -1.26
CA GLN A 180 -15.27 -5.75 -1.13
C GLN A 180 -14.55 -5.29 -2.39
N ALA A 181 -14.39 -4.00 -2.52
CA ALA A 181 -13.79 -3.35 -3.67
C ALA A 181 -13.11 -2.04 -3.26
N SER A 182 -12.26 -1.56 -4.12
CA SER A 182 -11.60 -0.26 -4.01
C SER A 182 -11.67 0.47 -5.34
N TYR A 183 -11.52 1.80 -5.30
CA TYR A 183 -11.06 2.52 -6.47
C TYR A 183 -9.54 2.51 -6.46
N TYR A 184 -8.94 2.10 -7.58
CA TYR A 184 -7.53 1.83 -7.67
C TYR A 184 -6.99 2.16 -9.06
N TYR A 185 -5.94 2.96 -9.10
CA TYR A 185 -5.13 3.14 -10.28
C TYR A 185 -3.65 3.04 -9.97
N SER A 186 -2.88 2.62 -10.96
CA SER A 186 -1.43 2.57 -10.93
C SER A 186 -0.84 3.53 -11.97
N GLN A 187 0.36 4.01 -11.73
CA GLN A 187 1.17 4.72 -12.73
C GLN A 187 2.57 4.12 -12.75
N PRO A 188 2.78 3.15 -13.65
CA PRO A 188 4.08 2.52 -13.82
C PRO A 188 5.03 3.35 -14.66
N GLN A 189 6.29 2.91 -14.74
CA GLN A 189 7.33 3.47 -15.62
C GLN A 189 7.62 4.96 -15.34
N LEU A 190 7.47 5.43 -14.08
CA LEU A 190 7.81 6.79 -13.71
C LEU A 190 9.32 6.99 -13.78
N ALA A 191 9.81 7.85 -14.67
CA ALA A 191 11.23 8.18 -14.72
C ALA A 191 11.64 8.92 -13.44
N THR A 192 12.57 8.33 -12.70
CA THR A 192 12.93 8.77 -11.36
C THR A 192 14.31 9.39 -11.34
N THR A 193 14.45 10.56 -10.70
CA THR A 193 15.73 11.21 -10.43
C THR A 193 15.72 11.84 -9.05
N GLY A 194 16.89 12.07 -8.46
CA GLY A 194 17.00 12.78 -7.19
C GLY A 194 18.12 12.26 -6.31
N LYS A 195 17.88 12.28 -5.00
CA LYS A 195 18.90 11.94 -4.00
C LYS A 195 18.34 10.94 -2.98
N LEU A 196 19.13 9.93 -2.68
CA LEU A 196 18.95 9.06 -1.53
C LEU A 196 20.07 9.32 -0.53
N ARG A 197 19.71 9.65 0.71
CA ARG A 197 20.64 9.82 1.81
C ARG A 197 20.61 8.60 2.72
N LEU A 198 21.76 8.01 2.96
CA LEU A 198 22.02 6.99 3.98
C LEU A 198 22.98 7.57 5.03
N PRO A 199 23.17 6.91 6.17
CA PRO A 199 24.14 7.38 7.17
C PRO A 199 25.52 7.63 6.55
N GLY A 200 26.00 8.86 6.67
CA GLY A 200 27.31 9.29 6.19
C GLY A 200 27.45 9.54 4.70
N LYS A 201 26.42 9.26 3.87
CA LYS A 201 26.56 9.43 2.41
C LYS A 201 25.23 9.74 1.72
N THR A 202 25.31 10.63 0.74
CA THR A 202 24.19 10.94 -0.18
C THR A 202 24.55 10.46 -1.58
N PHE A 203 23.59 9.88 -2.26
CA PHE A 203 23.71 9.32 -3.60
C PHE A 203 22.79 10.08 -4.55
N ASP A 204 23.32 10.60 -5.63
CA ASP A 204 22.52 11.06 -6.78
C ASP A 204 22.06 9.83 -7.53
N VAL A 205 20.75 9.71 -7.74
CA VAL A 205 20.15 8.49 -8.31
C VAL A 205 19.28 8.79 -9.53
N GLN A 206 19.23 7.80 -10.40
CA GLN A 206 18.27 7.73 -11.51
C GLN A 206 17.69 6.31 -11.62
N GLY A 207 16.45 6.19 -12.06
CA GLY A 207 15.80 4.89 -12.14
C GLY A 207 14.36 4.97 -12.60
N THR A 208 13.57 3.99 -12.18
CA THR A 208 12.17 3.85 -12.55
C THR A 208 11.33 3.54 -11.32
N ALA A 209 10.16 4.17 -11.21
CA ALA A 209 9.23 3.93 -10.13
C ALA A 209 7.86 3.46 -10.61
N TRP A 210 7.11 2.95 -9.65
CA TRP A 210 5.70 2.58 -9.73
C TRP A 210 4.94 3.39 -8.69
N LEU A 211 3.77 3.92 -9.04
CA LEU A 211 2.85 4.56 -8.12
C LEU A 211 1.53 3.79 -8.09
N ASP A 212 1.02 3.54 -6.89
CA ASP A 212 -0.35 3.12 -6.63
C ASP A 212 -1.10 4.16 -5.81
N HIS A 213 -2.34 4.42 -6.18
CA HIS A 213 -3.29 5.15 -5.37
C HIS A 213 -4.59 4.36 -5.27
N GLU A 214 -4.99 4.07 -4.06
CA GLU A 214 -6.14 3.21 -3.80
C GLU A 214 -6.92 3.70 -2.58
N TRP A 215 -8.27 3.65 -2.66
CA TRP A 215 -9.15 4.02 -1.55
C TRP A 215 -10.37 3.13 -1.48
N SER A 216 -10.81 2.82 -0.25
CA SER A 216 -11.90 1.87 0.00
C SER A 216 -12.64 2.14 1.30
N GLN A 217 -13.88 1.62 1.38
CA GLN A 217 -14.63 1.48 2.63
C GLN A 217 -14.34 0.14 3.31
N GLU A 218 -14.16 -0.92 2.53
CA GLU A 218 -13.94 -2.29 3.01
C GLU A 218 -13.05 -3.02 2.01
N ILE A 219 -11.77 -3.18 2.37
CA ILE A 219 -10.80 -3.81 1.47
C ILE A 219 -10.56 -5.28 1.80
N LEU A 220 -10.71 -5.68 3.07
CA LEU A 220 -10.47 -7.06 3.51
C LEU A 220 -11.79 -7.81 3.63
N ALA A 221 -11.93 -8.89 2.84
CA ALA A 221 -13.00 -9.83 3.02
C ALA A 221 -12.87 -10.61 4.35
N PRO A 222 -13.97 -11.06 4.97
CA PRO A 222 -13.91 -11.91 6.14
C PRO A 222 -13.00 -13.12 5.95
N GLY A 223 -12.14 -13.39 6.92
CA GLY A 223 -11.17 -14.50 6.88
C GLY A 223 -9.88 -14.19 6.15
N VAL A 224 -9.74 -13.04 5.49
CA VAL A 224 -8.46 -12.57 4.94
C VAL A 224 -7.57 -12.10 6.09
N ILE A 225 -6.32 -12.58 6.11
CA ILE A 225 -5.32 -12.18 7.11
C ILE A 225 -4.21 -11.30 6.56
N GLY A 226 -4.11 -11.16 5.23
CA GLY A 226 -3.10 -10.39 4.54
C GLY A 226 -3.10 -10.63 3.04
N TRP A 227 -2.15 -10.04 2.36
CA TRP A 227 -1.98 -10.17 0.91
C TRP A 227 -0.53 -10.39 0.50
N ASP A 228 -0.37 -10.87 -0.72
CA ASP A 228 0.86 -10.81 -1.50
C ASP A 228 0.57 -9.99 -2.75
N TRP A 229 1.40 -9.00 -3.03
CA TRP A 229 1.25 -8.08 -4.14
C TRP A 229 2.58 -7.87 -4.85
N ILE A 230 2.55 -7.70 -6.16
CA ILE A 230 3.68 -7.27 -6.96
C ILE A 230 3.30 -6.13 -7.88
N GLY A 231 4.21 -5.16 -8.05
CA GLY A 231 4.18 -4.13 -9.08
C GLY A 231 5.54 -4.07 -9.77
N MET A 232 5.56 -4.39 -11.07
CA MET A 232 6.78 -4.61 -11.84
C MET A 232 6.83 -3.72 -13.07
N ASN A 233 7.93 -2.99 -13.24
CA ASN A 233 8.28 -2.27 -14.45
C ASN A 233 9.17 -3.15 -15.32
N LEU A 234 8.71 -3.49 -16.53
CA LEU A 234 9.48 -4.31 -17.46
C LEU A 234 10.38 -3.41 -18.33
N THR A 235 11.50 -3.96 -18.76
CA THR A 235 12.53 -3.24 -19.53
C THR A 235 12.07 -2.84 -20.92
N ASP A 236 11.06 -3.51 -21.47
CA ASP A 236 10.43 -3.18 -22.75
C ASP A 236 9.35 -2.08 -22.66
N GLY A 237 9.12 -1.53 -21.45
CA GLY A 237 8.07 -0.55 -21.18
C GLY A 237 6.73 -1.17 -20.77
N SER A 238 6.61 -2.49 -20.74
CA SER A 238 5.44 -3.17 -20.19
C SER A 238 5.35 -2.99 -18.67
N ALA A 239 4.17 -3.26 -18.11
CA ALA A 239 3.91 -3.16 -16.68
C ALA A 239 3.04 -4.33 -16.22
N LEU A 240 3.41 -4.94 -15.09
CA LEU A 240 2.70 -6.07 -14.49
C LEU A 240 2.35 -5.73 -13.04
N THR A 241 1.08 -5.85 -12.67
CA THR A 241 0.69 -5.99 -11.27
C THR A 241 -0.09 -7.28 -11.08
N ALA A 242 0.14 -7.93 -9.95
CA ALA A 242 -0.63 -9.10 -9.55
C ALA A 242 -0.73 -9.14 -8.02
N PHE A 243 -1.86 -9.60 -7.51
CA PHE A 243 -2.07 -9.74 -6.08
C PHE A 243 -2.95 -10.95 -5.76
N ARG A 244 -2.82 -11.43 -4.52
CA ARG A 244 -3.78 -12.33 -3.90
C ARG A 244 -4.03 -11.92 -2.45
N LEU A 245 -5.27 -12.04 -2.02
CA LEU A 245 -5.68 -11.92 -0.63
C LEU A 245 -5.72 -13.31 -0.01
N ARG A 246 -5.06 -13.50 1.14
CA ARG A 246 -4.85 -14.82 1.74
C ARG A 246 -5.67 -15.05 3.00
N ASP A 247 -6.13 -16.28 3.16
CA ASP A 247 -6.63 -16.81 4.42
C ASP A 247 -5.48 -17.27 5.35
N LYS A 248 -5.86 -17.71 6.56
CA LYS A 248 -4.91 -18.21 7.57
C LYS A 248 -4.13 -19.46 7.15
N ASN A 249 -4.60 -20.20 6.16
CA ASN A 249 -3.97 -21.42 5.65
C ASN A 249 -3.06 -21.13 4.44
N GLY A 250 -2.97 -19.87 4.02
CA GLY A 250 -2.23 -19.44 2.84
C GLY A 250 -2.96 -19.61 1.52
N GLY A 251 -4.25 -20.01 1.57
CA GLY A 251 -5.13 -20.09 0.39
C GLY A 251 -5.52 -18.72 -0.12
N ALA A 252 -5.68 -18.57 -1.44
CA ALA A 252 -6.19 -17.34 -2.05
C ALA A 252 -7.71 -17.26 -1.85
N VAL A 253 -8.16 -16.22 -1.15
CA VAL A 253 -9.59 -15.85 -1.06
C VAL A 253 -10.01 -15.07 -2.29
N TRP A 254 -9.11 -14.25 -2.81
CA TRP A 254 -9.28 -13.44 -4.01
C TRP A 254 -7.95 -13.20 -4.67
N ASP A 255 -7.92 -13.06 -5.98
CA ASP A 255 -6.75 -12.70 -6.77
C ASP A 255 -7.13 -11.74 -7.90
N GLY A 256 -6.14 -11.07 -8.46
CA GLY A 256 -6.31 -10.14 -9.55
C GLY A 256 -5.02 -9.46 -9.95
N GLY A 257 -5.17 -8.47 -10.81
CA GLY A 257 -4.07 -7.68 -11.34
C GLY A 257 -4.28 -7.31 -12.80
N SER A 258 -3.21 -6.89 -13.45
CA SER A 258 -3.24 -6.52 -14.86
C SER A 258 -1.86 -6.60 -15.50
N PHE A 259 -1.84 -6.75 -16.82
CA PHE A 259 -0.67 -6.61 -17.64
C PHE A 259 -0.93 -5.54 -18.70
N ARG A 260 -0.10 -4.51 -18.74
CA ARG A 260 -0.08 -3.53 -19.82
C ARG A 260 1.15 -3.76 -20.68
N SER A 261 0.96 -4.10 -21.94
CA SER A 261 2.04 -4.30 -22.89
C SER A 261 2.72 -2.98 -23.28
N ALA A 262 3.92 -3.06 -23.87
CA ALA A 262 4.68 -1.89 -24.33
C ALA A 262 3.90 -0.99 -25.32
N ASN A 263 2.96 -1.56 -26.09
CA ASN A 263 2.07 -0.81 -26.98
C ASN A 263 0.82 -0.22 -26.28
N GLN A 264 0.79 -0.25 -24.94
CA GLN A 264 -0.26 0.29 -24.06
C GLN A 264 -1.56 -0.52 -24.04
N SER A 265 -1.64 -1.71 -24.66
CA SER A 265 -2.78 -2.62 -24.50
C SER A 265 -2.85 -3.13 -23.06
N LEU A 266 -4.00 -3.01 -22.43
CA LEU A 266 -4.24 -3.44 -21.05
C LEU A 266 -5.09 -4.71 -21.03
N TYR A 267 -4.61 -5.73 -20.33
CA TYR A 267 -5.36 -6.91 -19.96
C TYR A 267 -5.53 -6.96 -18.44
N VAL A 268 -6.78 -6.96 -17.98
CA VAL A 268 -7.12 -7.10 -16.56
C VAL A 268 -7.37 -8.57 -16.27
N PHE A 269 -6.67 -9.11 -15.29
CA PHE A 269 -6.77 -10.53 -14.91
C PHE A 269 -8.11 -10.83 -14.26
N ARG A 270 -8.70 -11.95 -14.65
CA ARG A 270 -9.91 -12.50 -14.04
C ARG A 270 -9.56 -13.30 -12.79
N PRO A 271 -10.51 -13.45 -11.84
CA PRO A 271 -10.29 -14.33 -10.69
C PRO A 271 -9.86 -15.74 -11.10
N GLY A 272 -8.81 -16.28 -10.46
CA GLY A 272 -8.20 -17.57 -10.75
C GLY A 272 -7.15 -17.56 -11.87
N GLU A 273 -6.93 -16.45 -12.55
CA GLU A 273 -5.86 -16.32 -13.56
C GLU A 273 -4.48 -16.05 -12.97
N VAL A 274 -4.43 -15.58 -11.71
CA VAL A 274 -3.18 -15.29 -11.00
C VAL A 274 -2.92 -16.36 -9.94
N ILE A 275 -1.77 -17.04 -10.04
CA ILE A 275 -1.36 -18.04 -9.07
C ILE A 275 0.04 -17.73 -8.55
N PHE A 276 0.15 -17.51 -7.24
CA PHE A 276 1.40 -17.34 -6.53
C PHE A 276 1.85 -18.68 -5.93
N ARG A 277 3.00 -19.18 -6.35
CA ARG A 277 3.63 -20.38 -5.80
C ARG A 277 4.98 -20.03 -5.21
N PRO A 278 5.16 -20.13 -3.87
CA PRO A 278 6.43 -19.84 -3.23
C PRO A 278 7.48 -20.91 -3.58
N THR A 279 8.72 -20.51 -3.78
CA THR A 279 9.85 -21.41 -4.10
C THR A 279 10.99 -21.32 -3.09
N ARG A 280 11.16 -20.16 -2.46
CA ARG A 280 12.21 -19.95 -1.45
C ARG A 280 11.68 -19.11 -0.30
N PHE A 281 12.08 -19.47 0.92
CA PHE A 281 11.66 -18.78 2.15
C PHE A 281 12.87 -18.19 2.87
N TRP A 282 12.61 -17.05 3.52
CA TRP A 282 13.50 -16.42 4.47
C TRP A 282 12.80 -16.26 5.82
N LYS A 283 13.51 -16.61 6.89
CA LYS A 283 12.98 -16.47 8.26
C LYS A 283 13.50 -15.19 8.88
N SER A 284 12.60 -14.31 9.29
CA SER A 284 12.95 -13.05 9.95
C SER A 284 13.64 -13.31 11.29
N PRO A 285 14.79 -12.68 11.55
CA PRO A 285 15.39 -12.70 12.87
C PRO A 285 14.60 -11.87 13.89
N LEU A 286 13.83 -10.88 13.43
CA LEU A 286 13.04 -9.98 14.28
C LEU A 286 11.75 -10.64 14.77
N THR A 287 10.94 -11.18 13.87
CA THR A 287 9.60 -11.69 14.17
C THR A 287 9.51 -13.21 14.20
N GLN A 288 10.51 -13.90 13.68
CA GLN A 288 10.51 -15.35 13.41
C GLN A 288 9.48 -15.75 12.34
N ALA A 289 8.82 -14.79 11.70
CA ALA A 289 7.94 -15.05 10.57
C ALA A 289 8.74 -15.60 9.37
N SER A 290 8.12 -16.49 8.61
CA SER A 290 8.72 -17.08 7.41
C SER A 290 8.08 -16.43 6.18
N TYR A 291 8.86 -15.61 5.47
CA TYR A 291 8.44 -14.91 4.26
C TYR A 291 8.91 -15.64 3.02
N PRO A 292 8.04 -15.90 2.05
CA PRO A 292 8.47 -16.41 0.75
C PRO A 292 9.08 -15.28 -0.08
N VAL A 293 10.41 -15.28 -0.18
CA VAL A 293 11.20 -14.23 -0.85
C VAL A 293 11.53 -14.55 -2.31
N GLU A 294 11.04 -15.69 -2.80
CA GLU A 294 11.05 -16.06 -4.22
C GLU A 294 9.77 -16.79 -4.58
N TRP A 295 9.17 -16.41 -5.70
CA TRP A 295 7.88 -16.89 -6.17
C TRP A 295 7.90 -17.23 -7.65
N VAL A 296 7.17 -18.27 -8.04
CA VAL A 296 6.64 -18.38 -9.39
C VAL A 296 5.24 -17.81 -9.41
N VAL A 297 5.05 -16.76 -10.19
CA VAL A 297 3.75 -16.11 -10.40
C VAL A 297 3.27 -16.42 -11.80
N ARG A 298 2.23 -17.26 -11.89
CA ARG A 298 1.55 -17.55 -13.16
C ARG A 298 0.53 -16.46 -13.45
N THR A 299 0.57 -15.92 -14.63
CA THR A 299 -0.42 -14.99 -15.18
C THR A 299 -0.76 -15.38 -16.61
N PRO A 300 -1.83 -14.84 -17.23
CA PRO A 300 -2.08 -15.00 -18.66
C PRO A 300 -0.97 -14.48 -19.57
N ALA A 301 -0.15 -13.54 -19.09
CA ALA A 301 0.95 -12.99 -19.87
C ALA A 301 2.16 -13.93 -19.93
N ASP A 302 2.56 -14.51 -18.80
CA ASP A 302 3.68 -15.47 -18.69
C ASP A 302 3.71 -16.12 -17.31
N PHE A 303 4.67 -17.06 -17.12
CA PHE A 303 5.12 -17.59 -15.83
C PHE A 303 6.36 -16.83 -15.39
N TYR A 304 6.19 -15.91 -14.48
CA TYR A 304 7.30 -15.11 -13.98
C TYR A 304 7.90 -15.69 -12.70
N THR A 305 9.21 -15.58 -12.56
CA THR A 305 9.87 -15.74 -11.27
C THR A 305 10.15 -14.36 -10.68
N VAL A 306 9.62 -14.09 -9.48
CA VAL A 306 9.88 -12.89 -8.69
C VAL A 306 10.87 -13.22 -7.61
N LYS A 307 12.02 -12.54 -7.57
CA LYS A 307 13.10 -12.80 -6.61
C LYS A 307 13.47 -11.53 -5.86
N ALA A 308 13.42 -11.59 -4.53
CA ALA A 308 13.95 -10.52 -3.70
C ALA A 308 15.46 -10.34 -3.93
N LEU A 309 15.91 -9.10 -4.12
CA LEU A 309 17.34 -8.79 -4.25
C LEU A 309 18.04 -8.77 -2.89
N VAL A 310 17.30 -8.53 -1.81
CA VAL A 310 17.72 -8.63 -0.43
C VAL A 310 16.64 -9.38 0.34
N ASP A 311 16.99 -10.41 1.09
CA ASP A 311 15.99 -11.20 1.81
C ASP A 311 15.39 -10.45 2.99
N ASN A 312 16.21 -9.70 3.73
CA ASN A 312 15.77 -8.92 4.88
C ASN A 312 15.24 -7.55 4.45
N GLN A 313 13.98 -7.51 4.04
CA GLN A 313 13.24 -6.29 3.74
C GLN A 313 11.94 -6.21 4.57
N GLU A 314 11.96 -6.75 5.78
CA GLU A 314 10.88 -6.63 6.76
C GLU A 314 10.88 -5.24 7.39
N LEU A 315 9.70 -4.63 7.49
CA LEU A 315 9.46 -3.30 8.06
C LEU A 315 8.62 -3.40 9.34
N ASP A 316 9.18 -2.92 10.44
CA ASP A 316 8.45 -2.77 11.69
C ASP A 316 7.75 -1.40 11.74
N SER A 317 6.48 -1.39 11.37
CA SER A 317 5.63 -0.20 11.35
C SER A 317 4.63 -0.14 12.50
N ARG A 318 4.92 -0.87 13.60
CA ARG A 318 4.03 -0.91 14.77
C ARG A 318 3.80 0.44 15.44
N GLN A 319 4.73 1.38 15.32
CA GLN A 319 4.61 2.73 15.89
C GLN A 319 3.65 3.64 15.10
N SER A 320 3.30 3.29 13.88
CA SER A 320 2.37 4.03 13.02
C SER A 320 1.11 3.23 12.72
N THR A 321 1.19 2.23 11.86
CA THR A 321 0.06 1.42 11.42
C THR A 321 -0.26 0.23 12.32
N GLY A 322 0.61 -0.08 13.29
CA GLY A 322 0.47 -1.25 14.16
C GLY A 322 0.86 -2.57 13.49
N ALA A 323 1.35 -2.54 12.25
CA ALA A 323 1.67 -3.72 11.46
C ALA A 323 3.18 -3.97 11.33
N ILE A 324 3.54 -5.22 11.06
CA ILE A 324 4.83 -5.62 10.51
C ILE A 324 4.54 -6.28 9.17
N TYR A 325 5.26 -5.87 8.14
CA TYR A 325 5.12 -6.42 6.80
C TYR A 325 6.48 -6.52 6.12
N TRP A 326 6.55 -7.30 5.06
CA TRP A 326 7.74 -7.40 4.23
C TRP A 326 7.48 -6.71 2.90
N GLU A 327 8.38 -5.84 2.49
CA GLU A 327 8.25 -5.09 1.26
C GLU A 327 9.61 -4.82 0.66
N GLY A 328 9.84 -5.33 -0.54
CA GLY A 328 11.19 -5.35 -1.02
C GLY A 328 11.37 -5.29 -2.52
N LEU A 329 12.48 -4.60 -2.88
CA LEU A 329 12.98 -4.59 -4.24
C LEU A 329 13.25 -6.01 -4.72
N SER A 330 12.67 -6.34 -5.87
CA SER A 330 12.70 -7.66 -6.48
C SER A 330 12.96 -7.57 -7.98
N GLU A 331 13.60 -8.59 -8.53
CA GLU A 331 13.72 -8.76 -9.97
C GLU A 331 12.61 -9.65 -10.52
N LEU A 332 12.24 -9.40 -11.78
CA LEU A 332 11.31 -10.21 -12.54
C LEU A 332 12.04 -10.96 -13.62
N VAL A 333 11.87 -12.27 -13.64
CA VAL A 333 12.47 -13.19 -14.61
C VAL A 333 11.34 -13.89 -15.36
N ASP A 334 11.43 -13.94 -16.70
CA ASP A 334 10.43 -14.61 -17.55
C ASP A 334 10.56 -16.14 -17.52
N SER A 335 9.66 -16.84 -18.22
CA SER A 335 9.66 -18.30 -18.33
C SER A 335 10.90 -18.87 -19.05
N ASN A 336 11.65 -18.05 -19.79
CA ASN A 336 12.92 -18.42 -20.43
C ASN A 336 14.14 -18.22 -19.53
N GLY A 337 13.95 -17.74 -18.30
CA GLY A 337 15.03 -17.45 -17.36
C GLY A 337 15.74 -16.12 -17.60
N LYS A 338 15.16 -15.22 -18.41
CA LYS A 338 15.72 -13.90 -18.69
C LYS A 338 15.16 -12.88 -17.68
N LYS A 339 16.03 -12.08 -17.08
CA LYS A 339 15.60 -10.91 -16.30
C LYS A 339 14.94 -9.90 -17.24
N VAL A 340 13.66 -9.59 -16.99
CA VAL A 340 12.83 -8.74 -17.83
C VAL A 340 12.37 -7.46 -17.13
N GLY A 341 12.62 -7.31 -15.84
CA GLY A 341 12.22 -6.11 -15.10
C GLY A 341 12.66 -6.10 -13.66
N ASN A 342 12.30 -5.01 -12.98
CA ASN A 342 12.41 -4.85 -11.53
C ASN A 342 11.11 -4.23 -11.00
N GLY A 343 10.85 -4.42 -9.73
CA GLY A 343 9.74 -3.82 -9.03
C GLY A 343 9.72 -4.22 -7.57
N TYR A 344 8.55 -4.21 -6.99
CA TYR A 344 8.39 -4.53 -5.57
C TYR A 344 7.47 -5.73 -5.37
N LEU A 345 7.83 -6.53 -4.39
CA LEU A 345 7.02 -7.56 -3.78
C LEU A 345 6.62 -7.06 -2.40
N GLU A 346 5.34 -7.09 -2.07
CA GLU A 346 4.80 -6.76 -0.75
C GLU A 346 4.08 -7.98 -0.18
N MET A 347 4.31 -8.26 1.10
CA MET A 347 3.71 -9.38 1.82
C MET A 347 3.26 -8.92 3.20
N THR A 348 1.96 -8.99 3.45
CA THR A 348 1.35 -8.64 4.74
C THR A 348 0.78 -9.88 5.43
N GLY A 349 0.56 -9.81 6.73
CA GLY A 349 -0.14 -10.88 7.46
C GLY A 349 0.71 -12.12 7.78
N TYR A 350 2.03 -12.08 7.62
CA TYR A 350 2.94 -13.18 7.94
C TYR A 350 3.43 -13.16 9.40
N ALA A 351 3.80 -11.99 9.90
CA ALA A 351 4.20 -11.82 11.30
C ALA A 351 2.98 -11.83 12.24
N GLN A 352 1.90 -11.22 11.79
CA GLN A 352 0.60 -11.20 12.49
C GLN A 352 -0.51 -10.88 11.49
N PRO A 353 -1.75 -11.35 11.71
CA PRO A 353 -2.88 -10.99 10.85
C PRO A 353 -3.04 -9.48 10.73
N LEU A 354 -3.25 -9.00 9.51
CA LEU A 354 -3.50 -7.59 9.25
C LEU A 354 -4.87 -7.19 9.80
N ARG A 355 -4.94 -6.02 10.42
CA ARG A 355 -6.17 -5.40 10.92
C ARG A 355 -6.29 -4.00 10.33
N MET A 356 -7.42 -3.72 9.66
CA MET A 356 -7.68 -2.42 9.01
C MET A 356 -9.00 -1.81 9.50
#